data_d28b7c30afcbce1fa5ab6a350707a798
#
_entry.id   d28b7c30afcbce1fa5ab6a350707a798
#
_cell.length_a   1.000
_cell.length_b   1.000
_cell.length_c   1.000
_cell.angle_alpha   90.00
_cell.angle_beta   90.00
_cell.angle_gamma   90.00
#
_symmetry.space_group_name_H-M   'P 1'
#
loop_
_entity.id
_entity.type
_entity.pdbx_description
1 polymer ?
#
loop_
_entity_poly.entity_id
_entity_poly.type
_entity_poly.pdbx_seq_one_letter_code
_entity_poly.pdbx_strand_id
1 'polypeptide(L)'
;MKSALDIHQTLLSRSVRHELVRTRSNAASADDLPRALGVDAQSCVAVRCFVADGCRTARDRAIYLVAVLVLAGDGPDPLSLQRTLGARSVRAATPDEVNLHTGFSSAFVSPVGLPADVVVLADVALGARDVLYAATGESGVALGIATSDLLAASGARLASLTSGPMDVEEVAPWGAAPGTVAQRGEGPAARVITLEDRRASARRSAS
;
A
#
# COMPACT_ATOMS: atom_id res chain seq x y z
N MET A 1 10.59 -17.16 -2.86
CA MET A 1 9.49 -16.23 -2.55
C MET A 1 9.43 -16.09 -1.05
N LYS A 2 9.21 -14.88 -0.56
CA LYS A 2 9.07 -14.59 0.89
C LYS A 2 7.77 -15.16 1.41
N SER A 3 7.80 -15.60 2.66
CA SER A 3 6.73 -16.32 3.36
C SER A 3 6.29 -15.61 4.64
N ALA A 4 5.23 -16.09 5.27
CA ALA A 4 4.78 -15.63 6.58
C ALA A 4 5.87 -15.73 7.65
N LEU A 5 6.73 -16.77 7.56
CA LEU A 5 7.85 -16.96 8.50
C LEU A 5 8.90 -15.85 8.36
N ASP A 6 9.21 -15.42 7.13
CA ASP A 6 10.18 -14.34 6.89
C ASP A 6 9.67 -13.01 7.48
N ILE A 7 8.38 -12.75 7.34
CA ILE A 7 7.73 -11.56 7.93
C ILE A 7 7.75 -11.63 9.45
N HIS A 8 7.40 -12.79 10.03
CA HIS A 8 7.45 -13.02 11.46
C HIS A 8 8.84 -12.77 12.04
N GLN A 9 9.88 -13.35 11.44
CA GLN A 9 11.27 -13.15 11.85
C GLN A 9 11.71 -11.68 11.75
N THR A 10 11.31 -11.00 10.67
CA THR A 10 11.60 -9.58 10.46
C THR A 10 10.99 -8.71 11.57
N LEU A 11 9.76 -8.96 11.95
CA LEU A 11 9.06 -8.21 12.99
C LEU A 11 9.58 -8.55 14.40
N LEU A 12 9.89 -9.82 14.66
CA LEU A 12 10.53 -10.24 15.93
C LEU A 12 11.89 -9.56 16.13
N SER A 13 12.73 -9.52 15.10
CA SER A 13 14.05 -8.87 15.18
C SER A 13 13.97 -7.38 15.49
N ARG A 14 12.83 -6.75 15.20
CA ARG A 14 12.54 -5.33 15.47
C ARG A 14 11.71 -5.13 16.74
N SER A 15 11.43 -6.20 17.50
CA SER A 15 10.59 -6.19 18.71
C SER A 15 9.19 -5.60 18.48
N VAL A 16 8.63 -5.78 17.26
CA VAL A 16 7.30 -5.31 16.89
C VAL A 16 6.24 -6.34 17.27
N ARG A 17 5.21 -5.92 18.00
CA ARG A 17 4.08 -6.78 18.36
C ARG A 17 3.22 -7.06 17.14
N HIS A 18 2.94 -8.33 16.88
CA HIS A 18 2.13 -8.78 15.76
C HIS A 18 1.56 -10.17 16.03
N GLU A 19 0.59 -10.55 15.22
CA GLU A 19 0.03 -11.90 15.20
C GLU A 19 -0.01 -12.45 13.76
N LEU A 20 0.13 -13.76 13.63
CA LEU A 20 -0.14 -14.46 12.38
C LEU A 20 -1.48 -15.17 12.52
N VAL A 21 -2.43 -14.77 11.68
CA VAL A 21 -3.81 -15.27 11.70
C VAL A 21 -4.03 -16.19 10.52
N ARG A 22 -4.46 -17.42 10.78
CA ARG A 22 -4.89 -18.32 9.70
C ARG A 22 -6.24 -17.86 9.16
N THR A 23 -6.34 -17.79 7.84
CA THR A 23 -7.60 -17.47 7.16
C THR A 23 -8.56 -18.64 7.23
N ARG A 24 -9.86 -18.37 7.27
CA ARG A 24 -10.93 -19.39 7.30
C ARG A 24 -11.10 -20.09 5.95
N SER A 25 -10.70 -19.41 4.87
CA SER A 25 -10.74 -19.92 3.49
C SER A 25 -9.52 -19.39 2.74
N ASN A 26 -9.18 -20.01 1.63
CA ASN A 26 -8.11 -19.49 0.78
C ASN A 26 -8.57 -18.17 0.15
N ALA A 27 -7.69 -17.16 0.23
CA ALA A 27 -7.81 -15.91 -0.50
C ALA A 27 -7.19 -16.08 -1.88
N ALA A 28 -7.73 -15.44 -2.90
CA ALA A 28 -7.12 -15.40 -4.24
C ALA A 28 -6.10 -14.25 -4.33
N SER A 29 -6.30 -13.20 -3.54
CA SER A 29 -5.42 -12.02 -3.48
C SER A 29 -5.54 -11.34 -2.11
N ALA A 30 -4.76 -10.29 -1.89
CA ALA A 30 -4.86 -9.46 -0.69
C ALA A 30 -6.25 -8.80 -0.54
N ASP A 31 -6.97 -8.54 -1.62
CA ASP A 31 -8.32 -7.98 -1.58
C ASP A 31 -9.38 -8.97 -1.06
N ASP A 32 -9.09 -10.26 -1.13
CA ASP A 32 -9.96 -11.29 -0.58
C ASP A 32 -9.76 -11.52 0.93
N LEU A 33 -8.72 -10.92 1.54
CA LEU A 33 -8.43 -11.11 2.96
C LEU A 33 -9.61 -10.76 3.87
N PRO A 34 -10.37 -9.67 3.66
CA PRO A 34 -11.54 -9.37 4.49
C PRO A 34 -12.52 -10.54 4.53
N ARG A 35 -12.86 -11.09 3.38
CA ARG A 35 -13.76 -12.24 3.25
C ARG A 35 -13.14 -13.50 3.89
N ALA A 36 -11.87 -13.76 3.64
CA ALA A 36 -11.18 -14.94 4.16
C ALA A 36 -10.99 -14.93 5.67
N LEU A 37 -10.86 -13.75 6.28
CA LEU A 37 -10.79 -13.54 7.73
C LEU A 37 -12.16 -13.40 8.39
N GLY A 38 -13.18 -12.95 7.65
CA GLY A 38 -14.51 -12.60 8.16
C GLY A 38 -14.49 -11.26 8.91
N VAL A 39 -13.76 -10.28 8.40
CA VAL A 39 -13.64 -8.92 8.94
C VAL A 39 -14.07 -7.88 7.90
N ASP A 40 -14.23 -6.62 8.34
CA ASP A 40 -14.53 -5.49 7.47
C ASP A 40 -13.36 -5.23 6.50
N ALA A 41 -13.68 -4.85 5.25
CA ALA A 41 -12.70 -4.48 4.24
C ALA A 41 -11.76 -3.36 4.71
N GLN A 42 -12.29 -2.40 5.45
CA GLN A 42 -11.52 -1.31 6.04
C GLN A 42 -10.56 -1.74 7.16
N SER A 43 -10.60 -2.99 7.58
CA SER A 43 -9.63 -3.57 8.52
C SER A 43 -8.47 -4.27 7.83
N CYS A 44 -8.48 -4.36 6.51
CA CYS A 44 -7.43 -5.02 5.73
C CYS A 44 -6.70 -4.02 4.84
N VAL A 45 -5.38 -4.23 4.70
CA VAL A 45 -4.53 -3.44 3.80
C VAL A 45 -4.05 -4.31 2.64
N ALA A 46 -4.14 -3.76 1.43
CA ALA A 46 -3.55 -4.31 0.22
C ALA A 46 -2.36 -3.45 -0.23
N VAL A 47 -1.38 -4.09 -0.85
CA VAL A 47 -0.23 -3.40 -1.45
C VAL A 47 -0.41 -3.37 -2.96
N ARG A 48 -0.46 -2.17 -3.53
CA ARG A 48 -0.50 -1.92 -4.97
C ARG A 48 0.88 -1.53 -5.47
N CYS A 49 1.38 -2.22 -6.46
CA CYS A 49 2.72 -1.96 -6.99
C CYS A 49 2.66 -1.20 -8.31
N PHE A 50 3.50 -0.19 -8.42
CA PHE A 50 3.63 0.68 -9.59
C PHE A 50 5.09 0.81 -9.99
N VAL A 51 5.31 1.08 -11.27
CA VAL A 51 6.61 1.50 -11.80
C VAL A 51 6.54 2.98 -12.10
N ALA A 52 7.44 3.76 -11.50
CA ALA A 52 7.56 5.19 -11.69
C ALA A 52 8.82 5.54 -12.47
N ASP A 53 8.70 6.46 -13.46
CA ASP A 53 9.83 7.12 -14.14
C ASP A 53 9.97 8.53 -13.58
N GLY A 54 11.00 8.78 -12.78
CA GLY A 54 11.19 10.07 -12.12
C GLY A 54 12.46 10.15 -11.30
N CYS A 55 12.55 11.18 -10.47
CA CYS A 55 13.66 11.33 -9.55
C CYS A 55 13.36 10.60 -8.23
N ARG A 56 14.03 9.50 -7.96
CA ARG A 56 13.98 8.82 -6.65
C ARG A 56 14.65 9.68 -5.56
N THR A 57 15.68 10.42 -5.93
CA THR A 57 16.34 11.44 -5.14
C THR A 57 16.57 12.68 -6.00
N ALA A 58 16.88 13.84 -5.39
CA ALA A 58 17.10 15.10 -6.13
C ALA A 58 18.20 15.05 -7.22
N ARG A 59 18.96 13.96 -7.29
CA ARG A 59 20.09 13.80 -8.22
C ARG A 59 20.00 12.57 -9.14
N ASP A 60 19.00 11.69 -8.94
CA ASP A 60 19.03 10.36 -9.54
C ASP A 60 17.71 10.07 -10.23
N ARG A 61 17.69 10.29 -11.54
CA ARG A 61 16.56 9.94 -12.38
C ARG A 61 16.61 8.44 -12.66
N ALA A 62 15.59 7.72 -12.24
CA ALA A 62 15.54 6.29 -12.37
C ALA A 62 14.12 5.79 -12.63
N ILE A 63 14.03 4.60 -13.18
CA ILE A 63 12.80 3.79 -13.15
C ILE A 63 12.88 2.96 -11.88
N TYR A 64 11.86 3.05 -11.03
CA TYR A 64 11.84 2.36 -9.74
C TYR A 64 10.45 1.83 -9.38
N LEU A 65 10.42 0.81 -8.50
CA LEU A 65 9.19 0.24 -8.00
C LEU A 65 8.66 1.07 -6.81
N VAL A 66 7.35 1.26 -6.81
CA VAL A 66 6.61 1.93 -5.74
C VAL A 66 5.56 0.95 -5.20
N ALA A 67 5.57 0.72 -3.91
CA ALA A 67 4.54 -0.03 -3.21
C ALA A 67 3.62 0.96 -2.48
N VAL A 68 2.32 0.90 -2.78
CA VAL A 68 1.30 1.77 -2.20
C VAL A 68 0.38 0.94 -1.31
N LEU A 69 0.35 1.26 -0.02
CA LEU A 69 -0.52 0.65 0.96
C LEU A 69 -1.86 1.38 0.94
N VAL A 70 -2.92 0.65 0.64
CA VAL A 70 -4.31 1.14 0.61
C VAL A 70 -5.23 0.17 1.36
N LEU A 71 -6.44 0.57 1.69
CA LEU A 71 -7.44 -0.37 2.19
C LEU A 71 -7.79 -1.41 1.12
N ALA A 72 -8.16 -2.62 1.54
CA ALA A 72 -8.55 -3.68 0.62
C ALA A 72 -9.76 -3.24 -0.22
N GLY A 73 -9.68 -3.44 -1.53
CA GLY A 73 -10.66 -2.96 -2.50
C GLY A 73 -10.39 -1.56 -3.05
N ASP A 74 -9.55 -0.75 -2.40
CA ASP A 74 -9.20 0.58 -2.88
C ASP A 74 -7.97 0.55 -3.82
N GLY A 75 -7.82 1.65 -4.56
CA GLY A 75 -6.64 1.92 -5.38
C GLY A 75 -6.24 3.38 -5.32
N PRO A 76 -4.96 3.72 -5.51
CA PRO A 76 -4.53 5.10 -5.56
C PRO A 76 -4.99 5.75 -6.86
N ASP A 77 -5.36 7.03 -6.79
CA ASP A 77 -5.53 7.85 -8.00
C ASP A 77 -4.17 8.04 -8.69
N PRO A 78 -4.05 7.63 -9.99
CA PRO A 78 -2.77 7.68 -10.71
C PRO A 78 -2.17 9.09 -10.78
N LEU A 79 -2.98 10.13 -10.89
CA LEU A 79 -2.50 11.51 -10.96
C LEU A 79 -2.00 11.99 -9.59
N SER A 80 -2.70 11.64 -8.50
CA SER A 80 -2.26 11.93 -7.14
C SER A 80 -0.96 11.21 -6.81
N LEU A 81 -0.84 9.96 -7.24
CA LEU A 81 0.39 9.18 -7.07
C LEU A 81 1.56 9.79 -7.85
N GLN A 82 1.35 10.15 -9.11
CA GLN A 82 2.34 10.81 -9.96
C GLN A 82 2.84 12.13 -9.36
N ARG A 83 1.91 12.97 -8.86
CA ARG A 83 2.23 14.24 -8.21
C ARG A 83 3.00 14.04 -6.91
N THR A 84 2.57 13.08 -6.08
CA THR A 84 3.24 12.77 -4.80
C THR A 84 4.67 12.30 -4.99
N LEU A 85 4.94 11.55 -6.07
CA LEU A 85 6.26 11.07 -6.42
C LEU A 85 7.11 12.11 -7.17
N GLY A 86 6.50 13.16 -7.72
CA GLY A 86 7.18 14.05 -8.67
C GLY A 86 7.63 13.29 -9.93
N ALA A 87 6.93 12.21 -10.28
CA ALA A 87 7.31 11.34 -11.37
C ALA A 87 6.80 11.89 -12.71
N ARG A 88 7.54 11.59 -13.78
CA ARG A 88 7.15 11.90 -15.15
C ARG A 88 6.00 11.02 -15.62
N SER A 89 6.03 9.75 -15.23
CA SER A 89 4.98 8.79 -15.50
C SER A 89 4.91 7.74 -14.41
N VAL A 90 3.71 7.18 -14.21
CA VAL A 90 3.44 6.08 -13.29
C VAL A 90 2.53 5.09 -14.01
N ARG A 91 2.84 3.79 -13.91
CA ARG A 91 1.99 2.72 -14.42
C ARG A 91 1.91 1.57 -13.41
N ALA A 92 0.88 0.77 -13.49
CA ALA A 92 0.83 -0.48 -12.72
C ALA A 92 2.03 -1.37 -13.07
N ALA A 93 2.63 -1.98 -12.06
CA ALA A 93 3.68 -2.97 -12.25
C ALA A 93 3.06 -4.29 -12.73
N THR A 94 3.74 -4.98 -13.64
CA THR A 94 3.35 -6.34 -14.05
C THR A 94 3.61 -7.33 -12.91
N PRO A 95 2.91 -8.48 -12.89
CA PRO A 95 3.17 -9.53 -11.89
C PRO A 95 4.64 -9.95 -11.82
N ASP A 96 5.32 -10.05 -12.96
CA ASP A 96 6.73 -10.45 -13.03
C ASP A 96 7.65 -9.38 -12.42
N GLU A 97 7.39 -8.10 -12.68
CA GLU A 97 8.12 -6.99 -12.06
C GLU A 97 7.95 -7.00 -10.53
N VAL A 98 6.70 -7.22 -10.06
CA VAL A 98 6.43 -7.31 -8.62
C VAL A 98 7.17 -8.49 -8.00
N ASN A 99 7.03 -9.68 -8.58
CA ASN A 99 7.67 -10.91 -8.07
C ASN A 99 9.19 -10.76 -8.02
N LEU A 100 9.78 -10.22 -9.10
CA LEU A 100 11.23 -10.05 -9.23
C LEU A 100 11.78 -9.05 -8.20
N HIS A 101 11.14 -7.88 -8.08
CA HIS A 101 11.66 -6.78 -7.27
C HIS A 101 11.30 -6.88 -5.79
N THR A 102 10.17 -7.50 -5.44
CA THR A 102 9.76 -7.59 -4.03
C THR A 102 10.14 -8.92 -3.37
N GLY A 103 10.24 -9.97 -4.16
CA GLY A 103 10.39 -11.35 -3.69
C GLY A 103 9.09 -11.96 -3.16
N PHE A 104 7.95 -11.26 -3.30
CA PHE A 104 6.61 -11.76 -2.97
C PHE A 104 5.84 -12.18 -4.22
N SER A 105 4.81 -12.99 -4.05
CA SER A 105 3.77 -13.15 -5.06
C SER A 105 3.04 -11.84 -5.26
N SER A 106 2.79 -11.45 -6.51
CA SER A 106 2.07 -10.21 -6.84
C SER A 106 0.66 -10.14 -6.23
N ALA A 107 0.03 -11.30 -6.00
CA ALA A 107 -1.28 -11.38 -5.36
C ALA A 107 -1.25 -11.14 -3.84
N PHE A 108 -0.09 -11.35 -3.19
CA PHE A 108 0.05 -11.34 -1.72
C PHE A 108 1.28 -10.56 -1.25
N VAL A 109 1.54 -9.41 -1.85
CA VAL A 109 2.65 -8.56 -1.42
C VAL A 109 2.44 -8.12 0.02
N SER A 110 3.41 -8.42 0.88
CA SER A 110 3.40 -7.92 2.26
C SER A 110 3.91 -6.47 2.32
N PRO A 111 3.30 -5.61 3.15
CA PRO A 111 3.82 -4.27 3.39
C PRO A 111 5.13 -4.26 4.19
N VAL A 112 5.46 -5.37 4.85
CA VAL A 112 6.69 -5.54 5.64
C VAL A 112 7.69 -6.41 4.88
N GLY A 113 8.98 -6.09 5.01
CA GLY A 113 10.05 -6.87 4.37
C GLY A 113 10.24 -6.54 2.88
N LEU A 114 9.73 -5.42 2.41
CA LEU A 114 10.05 -4.91 1.08
C LEU A 114 11.53 -4.52 1.00
N PRO A 115 12.18 -4.66 -0.17
CA PRO A 115 13.55 -4.21 -0.38
C PRO A 115 13.70 -2.70 -0.16
N ALA A 116 14.89 -2.27 0.27
CA ALA A 116 15.16 -0.87 0.61
C ALA A 116 15.11 0.09 -0.60
N ASP A 117 15.22 -0.44 -1.81
CA ASP A 117 15.11 0.32 -3.05
C ASP A 117 13.66 0.51 -3.53
N VAL A 118 12.69 -0.17 -2.93
CA VAL A 118 11.27 0.06 -3.18
C VAL A 118 10.81 1.29 -2.40
N VAL A 119 10.19 2.24 -3.09
CA VAL A 119 9.55 3.39 -2.44
C VAL A 119 8.22 2.95 -1.87
N VAL A 120 8.00 3.15 -0.57
CA VAL A 120 6.76 2.76 0.10
C VAL A 120 5.95 3.98 0.48
N LEU A 121 4.72 4.04 -0.01
CA LEU A 121 3.72 5.04 0.34
C LEU A 121 2.54 4.38 1.05
N ALA A 122 1.85 5.11 1.91
CA ALA A 122 0.65 4.65 2.58
C ALA A 122 -0.44 5.72 2.49
N ASP A 123 -1.65 5.31 2.13
CA ASP A 123 -2.78 6.23 2.14
C ASP A 123 -3.12 6.68 3.56
N VAL A 124 -3.47 7.94 3.73
CA VAL A 124 -3.83 8.52 5.02
C VAL A 124 -5.07 7.85 5.64
N ALA A 125 -5.94 7.24 4.85
CA ALA A 125 -7.13 6.53 5.31
C ALA A 125 -6.79 5.35 6.23
N LEU A 126 -5.62 4.73 6.06
CA LEU A 126 -5.16 3.63 6.93
C LEU A 126 -5.06 4.06 8.41
N GLY A 127 -4.77 5.31 8.67
CA GLY A 127 -4.64 5.85 10.03
C GLY A 127 -5.97 5.96 10.81
N ALA A 128 -7.11 5.64 10.20
CA ALA A 128 -8.41 5.62 10.87
C ALA A 128 -8.64 4.32 11.69
N ARG A 129 -7.76 3.34 11.58
CA ARG A 129 -7.86 2.04 12.26
C ARG A 129 -6.69 1.82 13.22
N ASP A 130 -6.96 1.23 14.38
CA ASP A 130 -5.93 0.91 15.36
C ASP A 130 -5.13 -0.33 14.96
N VAL A 131 -5.81 -1.32 14.36
CA VAL A 131 -5.23 -2.60 13.91
C VAL A 131 -5.62 -2.84 12.45
N LEU A 132 -4.66 -3.33 11.67
CA LEU A 132 -4.84 -3.73 10.28
C LEU A 132 -4.36 -5.15 10.05
N TYR A 133 -5.03 -5.83 9.12
CA TYR A 133 -4.62 -7.14 8.61
C TYR A 133 -4.00 -7.00 7.22
N ALA A 134 -2.87 -7.65 7.00
CA ALA A 134 -2.10 -7.55 5.76
C ALA A 134 -1.71 -8.94 5.22
N ALA A 135 -1.39 -9.00 3.93
CA ALA A 135 -0.81 -10.19 3.32
C ALA A 135 0.61 -10.46 3.86
N THR A 136 1.00 -11.74 3.86
CA THR A 136 2.31 -12.23 4.32
C THR A 136 3.16 -12.87 3.21
N GLY A 137 2.69 -12.83 1.97
CA GLY A 137 3.26 -13.58 0.86
C GLY A 137 2.52 -14.90 0.57
N GLU A 138 1.60 -15.30 1.44
CA GLU A 138 0.87 -16.57 1.37
C GLU A 138 -0.64 -16.38 1.46
N SER A 139 -1.42 -17.25 0.80
CA SER A 139 -2.89 -17.14 0.71
C SER A 139 -3.62 -17.55 1.99
N GLY A 140 -2.99 -18.34 2.85
CA GLY A 140 -3.62 -18.96 4.03
C GLY A 140 -3.31 -18.27 5.35
N VAL A 141 -2.47 -17.23 5.33
CA VAL A 141 -1.99 -16.54 6.54
C VAL A 141 -2.00 -15.03 6.34
N ALA A 142 -2.58 -14.32 7.28
CA ALA A 142 -2.55 -12.85 7.34
C ALA A 142 -1.73 -12.38 8.55
N LEU A 143 -1.17 -11.18 8.43
CA LEU A 143 -0.49 -10.45 9.50
C LEU A 143 -1.49 -9.52 10.17
N GLY A 144 -1.73 -9.67 11.49
CA GLY A 144 -2.44 -8.70 12.32
C GLY A 144 -1.42 -7.83 13.06
N ILE A 145 -1.53 -6.51 12.95
CA ILE A 145 -0.54 -5.58 13.50
C ILE A 145 -1.17 -4.21 13.78
N ALA A 146 -0.69 -3.53 14.81
CA ALA A 146 -1.09 -2.15 15.05
C ALA A 146 -0.71 -1.24 13.87
N THR A 147 -1.59 -0.34 13.47
CA THR A 147 -1.37 0.52 12.29
C THR A 147 -0.10 1.36 12.41
N SER A 148 0.18 1.90 13.60
CA SER A 148 1.41 2.64 13.87
C SER A 148 2.66 1.80 13.64
N ASP A 149 2.62 0.53 14.07
CA ASP A 149 3.73 -0.41 13.94
C ASP A 149 3.90 -0.87 12.51
N LEU A 150 2.79 -1.09 11.78
CA LEU A 150 2.82 -1.39 10.35
C LEU A 150 3.49 -0.29 9.55
N LEU A 151 3.09 0.97 9.76
CA LEU A 151 3.64 2.13 9.08
C LEU A 151 5.13 2.33 9.39
N ALA A 152 5.53 2.10 10.65
CA ALA A 152 6.93 2.16 11.06
C ALA A 152 7.75 1.01 10.45
N ALA A 153 7.24 -0.23 10.50
CA ALA A 153 7.93 -1.42 10.00
C ALA A 153 8.07 -1.43 8.47
N SER A 154 7.08 -0.88 7.75
CA SER A 154 7.14 -0.74 6.29
C SER A 154 8.01 0.42 5.81
N GLY A 155 8.34 1.38 6.68
CA GLY A 155 8.99 2.62 6.29
C GLY A 155 8.15 3.52 5.39
N ALA A 156 6.83 3.33 5.39
CA ALA A 156 5.91 4.03 4.51
C ALA A 156 5.79 5.52 4.85
N ARG A 157 5.78 6.35 3.81
CA ARG A 157 5.41 7.76 3.90
C ARG A 157 3.91 7.92 3.68
N LEU A 158 3.22 8.62 4.58
CA LEU A 158 1.80 8.90 4.44
C LEU A 158 1.54 9.96 3.37
N ALA A 159 0.56 9.70 2.51
CA ALA A 159 0.09 10.63 1.49
C ALA A 159 -1.43 10.47 1.28
N SER A 160 -2.10 11.49 0.76
CA SER A 160 -3.49 11.38 0.32
C SER A 160 -3.47 10.90 -1.13
N LEU A 161 -3.79 9.62 -1.32
CA LEU A 161 -3.65 8.94 -2.61
C LEU A 161 -4.97 8.44 -3.17
N THR A 162 -5.98 8.19 -2.31
CA THR A 162 -7.31 7.74 -2.72
C THR A 162 -8.28 8.91 -2.70
N SER A 163 -9.14 9.01 -3.70
CA SER A 163 -10.17 10.07 -3.82
C SER A 163 -11.51 9.69 -3.16
N GLY A 164 -11.52 8.68 -2.28
CA GLY A 164 -12.71 8.06 -1.71
C GLY A 164 -13.03 6.72 -2.38
N PRO A 165 -14.13 6.02 -2.00
CA PRO A 165 -14.51 4.78 -2.66
C PRO A 165 -14.69 5.04 -4.15
N MET A 166 -13.92 4.31 -4.96
CA MET A 166 -14.06 4.37 -6.42
C MET A 166 -15.42 3.78 -6.77
N ASP A 167 -16.26 4.56 -7.45
CA ASP A 167 -17.44 4.01 -8.11
C ASP A 167 -16.96 2.95 -9.10
N VAL A 168 -17.42 1.71 -8.89
CA VAL A 168 -16.93 0.49 -9.56
C VAL A 168 -17.20 0.51 -11.08
N GLU A 169 -17.90 1.52 -11.57
CA GLU A 169 -18.33 1.62 -12.98
C GLU A 169 -17.29 2.18 -13.95
N GLU A 170 -16.17 2.75 -13.49
CA GLU A 170 -15.19 3.41 -14.38
C GLU A 170 -13.75 2.87 -14.25
N VAL A 171 -13.59 1.65 -13.77
CA VAL A 171 -12.27 0.99 -13.73
C VAL A 171 -12.12 0.12 -14.95
N ALA A 172 -11.42 0.65 -15.97
CA ALA A 172 -10.83 -0.21 -16.98
C ALA A 172 -9.99 -1.30 -16.27
N PRO A 173 -10.08 -2.57 -16.68
CA PRO A 173 -9.36 -3.65 -16.02
C PRO A 173 -7.87 -3.28 -15.97
N TRP A 174 -7.29 -3.38 -14.78
CA TRP A 174 -5.89 -3.13 -14.50
C TRP A 174 -5.01 -3.90 -15.51
N GLY A 175 -4.43 -3.19 -16.47
CA GLY A 175 -3.65 -3.77 -17.58
C GLY A 175 -4.04 -3.29 -18.97
N ALA A 176 -5.11 -2.50 -19.14
CA ALA A 176 -5.40 -1.86 -20.41
C ALA A 176 -4.42 -0.72 -20.68
N ALA A 177 -3.85 -0.68 -21.90
CA ALA A 177 -2.96 0.39 -22.35
C ALA A 177 -3.61 1.77 -22.20
N PRO A 178 -2.86 2.85 -21.95
CA PRO A 178 -3.40 4.17 -21.67
C PRO A 178 -4.15 4.73 -22.88
N GLY A 179 -5.48 4.71 -22.79
CA GLY A 179 -6.36 5.52 -23.62
C GLY A 179 -6.36 6.96 -23.11
N THR A 180 -6.34 7.91 -24.00
CA THR A 180 -6.26 9.35 -23.82
C THR A 180 -7.11 9.88 -22.66
N VAL A 181 -6.47 10.37 -21.60
CA VAL A 181 -7.13 10.96 -20.43
C VAL A 181 -7.63 12.36 -20.81
N ALA A 182 -8.94 12.57 -20.73
CA ALA A 182 -9.53 13.90 -20.81
C ALA A 182 -9.05 14.76 -19.63
N GLN A 183 -8.52 15.95 -19.92
CA GLN A 183 -8.11 16.93 -18.92
C GLN A 183 -9.33 17.36 -18.09
N ARG A 184 -9.38 16.97 -16.82
CA ARG A 184 -10.25 17.58 -15.82
C ARG A 184 -9.42 18.36 -14.81
N GLY A 185 -9.99 19.50 -14.43
CA GLY A 185 -9.41 20.60 -13.72
C GLY A 185 -8.60 20.31 -12.47
N GLU A 186 -7.79 21.28 -12.13
CA GLU A 186 -6.85 21.35 -11.03
C GLU A 186 -7.53 21.11 -9.67
N GLY A 187 -7.40 19.90 -9.14
CA GLY A 187 -7.65 19.61 -7.74
C GLY A 187 -6.40 19.90 -6.88
N PRO A 188 -6.54 20.11 -5.57
CA PRO A 188 -5.40 20.39 -4.71
C PRO A 188 -4.36 19.26 -4.78
N ALA A 189 -3.10 19.63 -4.91
CA ALA A 189 -1.98 18.70 -4.97
C ALA A 189 -1.97 17.75 -3.75
N ALA A 190 -1.74 16.47 -4.00
CA ALA A 190 -1.60 15.50 -2.93
C ALA A 190 -0.49 15.91 -1.96
N ARG A 191 -0.84 16.00 -0.67
CA ARG A 191 0.07 16.43 0.38
C ARG A 191 0.63 15.22 1.11
N VAL A 192 1.94 15.13 1.22
CA VAL A 192 2.61 14.15 2.08
C VAL A 192 2.45 14.60 3.53
N ILE A 193 1.92 13.74 4.40
CA ILE A 193 1.67 14.00 5.81
C ILE A 193 2.48 12.99 6.64
N THR A 194 3.18 13.45 7.65
CA THR A 194 3.87 12.59 8.62
C THR A 194 2.92 12.12 9.73
N LEU A 195 3.30 11.04 10.42
CA LEU A 195 2.55 10.54 11.60
C LEU A 195 2.45 11.59 12.72
N GLU A 196 3.44 12.45 12.84
CA GLU A 196 3.48 13.53 13.83
C GLU A 196 2.43 14.61 13.56
N ASP A 197 2.19 14.94 12.28
CA ASP A 197 1.19 15.93 11.88
C ASP A 197 -0.23 15.49 12.30
N ARG A 198 -0.53 14.20 12.23
CA ARG A 198 -1.83 13.65 12.68
C ARG A 198 -2.01 13.67 14.19
N ARG A 199 -0.95 13.38 14.96
CA ARG A 199 -1.02 13.44 16.42
C ARG A 199 -1.26 14.88 16.92
N ALA A 200 -0.69 15.86 16.24
CA ALA A 200 -0.91 17.27 16.54
C ALA A 200 -2.35 17.72 16.19
N SER A 201 -2.94 17.21 15.11
CA SER A 201 -4.33 17.50 14.72
C SER A 201 -5.36 16.89 15.67
N ALA A 202 -5.15 15.61 16.06
CA ALA A 202 -6.04 14.91 17.00
C ALA A 202 -6.11 15.59 18.38
N ARG A 203 -5.00 16.16 18.85
CA ARG A 203 -4.96 16.90 20.13
C ARG A 203 -5.70 18.24 20.10
N ARG A 204 -5.86 18.87 18.92
CA ARG A 204 -6.60 20.13 18.75
C ARG A 204 -8.12 19.95 18.64
N SER A 205 -8.59 18.74 18.26
CA SER A 205 -10.03 18.43 18.18
C SER A 205 -10.61 17.94 19.52
N ALA A 206 -9.77 17.73 20.54
CA ALA A 206 -10.17 17.29 21.87
C ALA A 206 -10.14 18.39 22.94
N SER A 207 -9.95 19.65 22.52
CA SER A 207 -10.06 20.87 23.34
C SER A 207 -11.19 21.73 22.78
#